data_f6345a82bdeefce4ec288ee31f0cb1e0
#
_entry.id   f6345a82bdeefce4ec288ee31f0cb1e0
#
_cell.length_a   1.000
_cell.length_b   1.000
_cell.length_c   1.000
_cell.angle_alpha   90.00
_cell.angle_beta   90.00
_cell.angle_gamma   90.00
#
_symmetry.space_group_name_H-M   'P 1'
#
loop_
_entity.id
_entity.type
_entity.pdbx_description
1 polymer ?
#
loop_
_entity_poly.entity_id
_entity_poly.type
_entity_poly.pdbx_seq_one_letter_code
_entity_poly.pdbx_strand_id
1 'polypeptide(L)'
;MKKWYDEEYTWEIEVTGFLRSDYTERYCRNGEEIGDRYTCTYGCPVNLSGQGICSKTMTVMFPVMEAVRSGGDLTNIGGNSTYSKELVCPDGCVMFCMTAKKVHENNFHKGKFYD
;
A
#
# COMPACT_ATOMS: atom_id res chain seq x y z
N MET A 1 -17.01 -8.75 -14.83
CA MET A 1 -15.92 -7.91 -15.32
C MET A 1 -14.71 -8.77 -15.63
N LYS A 2 -14.13 -8.58 -16.79
CA LYS A 2 -12.95 -9.34 -17.17
C LYS A 2 -11.71 -8.64 -16.73
N LYS A 3 -10.74 -9.41 -16.24
CA LYS A 3 -9.40 -8.89 -16.03
C LYS A 3 -8.64 -9.07 -17.31
N TRP A 4 -7.74 -8.16 -17.54
CA TRP A 4 -6.94 -8.21 -18.74
C TRP A 4 -5.62 -8.92 -18.47
N TYR A 5 -5.14 -8.89 -17.24
CA TYR A 5 -3.97 -9.66 -16.85
C TYR A 5 -3.95 -9.81 -15.33
N ASP A 6 -3.14 -10.71 -14.84
CA ASP A 6 -3.00 -10.91 -13.41
C ASP A 6 -2.02 -9.91 -12.82
N GLU A 7 -2.29 -9.48 -11.60
CA GLU A 7 -1.36 -8.62 -10.89
C GLU A 7 -0.20 -9.42 -10.36
N GLU A 8 0.97 -8.79 -10.33
CA GLU A 8 2.17 -9.45 -9.86
C GLU A 8 2.43 -9.27 -8.39
N TYR A 9 1.80 -8.30 -7.77
CA TYR A 9 2.07 -7.97 -6.38
C TYR A 9 0.79 -7.83 -5.57
N THR A 10 0.86 -8.24 -4.32
CA THR A 10 -0.15 -7.95 -3.32
C THR A 10 0.48 -7.01 -2.32
N TRP A 11 -0.25 -5.98 -1.93
CA TRP A 11 0.22 -4.99 -0.97
C TRP A 11 -0.38 -5.25 0.40
N GLU A 12 0.46 -5.13 1.42
CA GLU A 12 0.04 -5.12 2.81
C GLU A 12 0.46 -3.79 3.39
N ILE A 13 -0.47 -3.12 4.04
CA ILE A 13 -0.23 -1.80 4.60
C ILE A 13 -0.65 -1.85 6.05
N GLU A 14 0.25 -1.46 6.93
CA GLU A 14 -0.01 -1.49 8.36
C GLU A 14 0.17 -0.10 8.94
N VAL A 15 -0.75 0.27 9.84
CA VAL A 15 -0.60 1.49 10.63
C VAL A 15 0.40 1.20 11.72
N THR A 16 1.53 1.90 11.70
CA THR A 16 2.62 1.61 12.63
C THR A 16 2.73 2.62 13.76
N GLY A 17 2.13 3.79 13.61
CA GLY A 17 2.22 4.78 14.67
C GLY A 17 1.61 6.10 14.27
N PHE A 18 1.80 7.07 15.16
CA PHE A 18 1.38 8.44 14.94
C PHE A 18 2.59 9.34 15.13
N LEU A 19 2.65 10.42 14.39
CA LEU A 19 3.75 11.36 14.53
C LEU A 19 3.72 12.08 15.86
N ARG A 20 2.53 12.25 16.42
CA ARG A 20 2.38 12.90 17.71
C ARG A 20 1.86 11.88 18.70
N SER A 21 2.70 11.52 19.64
CA SER A 21 2.30 10.53 20.63
C SER A 21 1.37 11.09 21.69
N ASP A 22 1.29 12.40 21.79
CA ASP A 22 0.43 13.05 22.80
C ASP A 22 -1.01 13.21 22.33
N TYR A 23 -1.31 12.83 21.13
CA TYR A 23 -2.65 12.97 20.60
C TYR A 23 -3.51 11.79 21.07
N THR A 24 -4.73 12.06 21.49
CA THR A 24 -5.55 11.02 22.11
C THR A 24 -6.78 10.66 21.32
N GLU A 25 -7.48 11.61 20.74
CA GLU A 25 -8.70 11.28 20.02
C GLU A 25 -8.92 12.22 18.87
N ARG A 26 -9.67 11.76 17.89
CA ARG A 26 -10.00 12.51 16.68
C ARG A 26 -8.78 12.97 15.90
N TYR A 27 -7.72 12.22 16.05
CA TYR A 27 -6.45 12.53 15.41
C TYR A 27 -6.50 12.26 13.91
N CYS A 28 -7.20 11.22 13.52
CA CYS A 28 -7.30 10.78 12.14
C CYS A 28 -8.76 10.67 11.75
N ARG A 29 -9.15 11.31 10.67
CA ARG A 29 -10.54 11.27 10.22
C ARG A 29 -10.99 9.89 9.83
N ASN A 30 -10.07 9.05 9.37
CA ASN A 30 -10.39 7.68 8.97
C ASN A 30 -10.40 6.74 10.16
N GLY A 31 -10.03 7.22 11.35
CA GLY A 31 -10.06 6.40 12.56
C GLY A 31 -8.99 5.35 12.63
N GLU A 32 -7.82 5.61 12.03
CA GLU A 32 -6.75 4.63 12.03
C GLU A 32 -6.23 4.38 13.44
N GLU A 33 -5.95 3.10 13.71
CA GLU A 33 -5.34 2.70 14.98
C GLU A 33 -4.11 1.88 14.69
N ILE A 34 -3.14 1.94 15.59
CA ILE A 34 -1.90 1.18 15.44
C ILE A 34 -2.24 -0.29 15.33
N GLY A 35 -1.69 -0.95 14.33
CA GLY A 35 -1.97 -2.35 14.06
C GLY A 35 -3.04 -2.59 13.02
N ASP A 36 -3.77 -1.57 12.62
CA ASP A 36 -4.74 -1.72 11.54
C ASP A 36 -4.03 -2.11 10.26
N ARG A 37 -4.64 -3.01 9.51
CA ARG A 37 -4.04 -3.55 8.29
C ARG A 37 -5.01 -3.46 7.13
N TYR A 38 -4.44 -3.14 5.99
CA TYR A 38 -5.16 -3.05 4.72
C TYR A 38 -4.42 -3.87 3.69
N THR A 39 -5.16 -4.47 2.77
CA THR A 39 -4.54 -5.24 1.69
C THR A 39 -5.22 -4.93 0.37
N CYS A 40 -4.46 -5.08 -0.69
CA CYS A 40 -5.01 -5.05 -2.05
C CYS A 40 -4.04 -5.71 -3.01
N THR A 41 -4.57 -6.17 -4.12
CA THR A 41 -3.73 -6.58 -5.25
C THR A 41 -3.71 -5.43 -6.25
N TYR A 42 -4.89 -5.00 -6.64
CA TYR A 42 -5.05 -3.80 -7.45
C TYR A 42 -6.26 -3.07 -6.90
N GLY A 43 -6.30 -1.76 -7.07
CA GLY A 43 -7.38 -0.97 -6.53
C GLY A 43 -7.04 -0.45 -5.15
N CYS A 44 -8.03 0.00 -4.42
CA CYS A 44 -7.82 0.57 -3.10
C CYS A 44 -7.65 -0.51 -2.04
N PRO A 45 -6.68 -0.35 -1.16
CA PRO A 45 -6.54 -1.26 -0.03
C PRO A 45 -7.75 -1.20 0.89
N VAL A 46 -8.14 -2.36 1.40
CA VAL A 46 -9.26 -2.46 2.34
C VAL A 46 -8.83 -3.31 3.54
N ASN A 47 -9.49 -3.07 4.67
CA ASN A 47 -9.25 -3.89 5.86
C ASN A 47 -10.20 -5.09 5.87
N LEU A 48 -10.14 -5.89 6.93
CA LEU A 48 -10.94 -7.11 7.00
C LEU A 48 -12.44 -6.85 7.00
N SER A 49 -12.87 -5.69 7.47
CA SER A 49 -14.30 -5.36 7.45
C SER A 49 -14.72 -4.70 6.16
N GLY A 50 -13.81 -4.54 5.21
CA GLY A 50 -14.13 -3.96 3.92
C GLY A 50 -14.05 -2.45 3.85
N GLN A 51 -13.59 -1.81 4.90
CA GLN A 51 -13.40 -0.36 4.90
C GLN A 51 -12.15 -0.01 4.10
N GLY A 52 -12.26 0.96 3.23
CA GLY A 52 -11.14 1.42 2.42
C GLY A 52 -10.19 2.31 3.21
N ILE A 53 -8.94 2.30 2.80
CA ILE A 53 -7.95 3.20 3.34
C ILE A 53 -8.30 4.64 2.96
N CYS A 54 -7.85 5.61 3.74
CA CYS A 54 -8.13 7.01 3.51
C CYS A 54 -7.71 7.45 2.11
N SER A 55 -8.62 8.13 1.41
CA SER A 55 -8.33 8.56 0.03
C SER A 55 -7.17 9.54 -0.05
N LYS A 56 -6.98 10.37 0.96
CA LYS A 56 -5.82 11.26 0.98
C LYS A 56 -4.53 10.46 1.04
N THR A 57 -4.52 9.40 1.85
CA THR A 57 -3.34 8.57 1.99
C THR A 57 -3.00 7.87 0.69
N MET A 58 -4.01 7.51 -0.10
CA MET A 58 -3.76 6.91 -1.41
C MET A 58 -2.97 7.82 -2.34
N THR A 59 -3.06 9.12 -2.16
CA THR A 59 -2.30 10.03 -3.02
C THR A 59 -0.79 9.89 -2.84
N VAL A 60 -0.33 9.44 -1.67
CA VAL A 60 1.10 9.21 -1.45
C VAL A 60 1.47 7.74 -1.60
N MET A 61 0.52 6.84 -1.46
CA MET A 61 0.77 5.41 -1.61
C MET A 61 0.78 4.96 -3.06
N PHE A 62 -0.09 5.52 -3.87
CA PHE A 62 -0.22 5.08 -5.25
C PHE A 62 1.08 5.19 -6.05
N PRO A 63 1.83 6.30 -5.97
CA PRO A 63 3.12 6.36 -6.67
C PRO A 63 4.10 5.29 -6.23
N VAL A 64 4.09 4.92 -4.96
CA VAL A 64 4.96 3.87 -4.45
C VAL A 64 4.57 2.53 -5.05
N MET A 65 3.28 2.25 -5.13
CA MET A 65 2.79 1.03 -5.74
C MET A 65 3.18 0.94 -7.22
N GLU A 66 3.03 2.06 -7.93
CA GLU A 66 3.37 2.08 -9.36
C GLU A 66 4.87 1.94 -9.58
N ALA A 67 5.67 2.47 -8.67
CA ALA A 67 7.12 2.32 -8.76
C ALA A 67 7.51 0.84 -8.73
N VAL A 68 6.92 0.07 -7.81
CA VAL A 68 7.20 -1.35 -7.70
C VAL A 68 6.67 -2.11 -8.91
N ARG A 69 5.45 -1.80 -9.34
CA ARG A 69 4.85 -2.46 -10.49
C ARG A 69 5.64 -2.23 -11.76
N SER A 70 6.36 -1.12 -11.81
CA SER A 70 7.20 -0.79 -12.96
C SER A 70 8.61 -1.37 -12.84
N GLY A 71 8.88 -2.16 -11.84
CA GLY A 71 10.18 -2.79 -11.65
C GLY A 71 11.14 -1.97 -10.82
N GLY A 72 10.67 -0.92 -10.15
CA GLY A 72 11.53 -0.08 -9.34
C GLY A 72 11.92 -0.71 -8.02
N ASP A 73 12.96 -0.17 -7.42
CA ASP A 73 13.49 -0.59 -6.14
C ASP A 73 13.21 0.53 -5.15
N LEU A 74 12.43 0.25 -4.12
CA LEU A 74 12.01 1.28 -3.19
C LEU A 74 13.16 1.87 -2.38
N THR A 75 14.29 1.17 -2.27
CA THR A 75 15.46 1.74 -1.59
C THR A 75 15.93 3.01 -2.28
N ASN A 76 15.65 3.16 -3.56
CA ASN A 76 16.03 4.36 -4.30
C ASN A 76 15.20 5.58 -3.93
N ILE A 77 14.08 5.38 -3.26
CA ILE A 77 13.22 6.49 -2.82
C ILE A 77 13.00 6.45 -1.31
N GLY A 78 13.98 5.91 -0.59
CA GLY A 78 13.93 5.93 0.87
C GLY A 78 13.24 4.75 1.49
N GLY A 79 12.99 3.69 0.74
CA GLY A 79 12.36 2.50 1.30
C GLY A 79 13.29 1.70 2.18
N ASN A 80 12.71 0.86 3.03
CA ASN A 80 13.46 0.01 3.95
C ASN A 80 14.08 -1.17 3.22
N SER A 81 13.47 -1.57 2.12
CA SER A 81 13.95 -2.65 1.27
C SER A 81 13.41 -2.43 -0.12
N THR A 82 13.74 -3.34 -1.05
CA THR A 82 13.25 -3.24 -2.42
C THR A 82 11.72 -3.13 -2.48
N TYR A 83 11.01 -3.81 -1.58
CA TYR A 83 9.55 -3.91 -1.63
C TYR A 83 8.86 -3.33 -0.41
N SER A 84 9.54 -2.55 0.40
CA SER A 84 8.95 -2.02 1.63
C SER A 84 9.33 -0.56 1.83
N LYS A 85 8.36 0.24 2.23
CA LYS A 85 8.58 1.65 2.50
C LYS A 85 7.64 2.14 3.57
N GLU A 86 8.17 2.95 4.48
CA GLU A 86 7.35 3.68 5.43
C GLU A 86 6.97 5.02 4.86
N LEU A 87 5.78 5.48 5.22
CA LEU A 87 5.36 6.81 4.81
C LEU A 87 4.36 7.37 5.81
N VAL A 88 4.04 8.63 5.63
CA VAL A 88 3.14 9.36 6.52
C VAL A 88 1.99 9.88 5.68
N CYS A 89 0.79 9.91 6.24
CA CYS A 89 -0.36 10.44 5.51
C CYS A 89 -0.15 11.93 5.19
N PRO A 90 -0.84 12.46 4.19
CA PRO A 90 -0.66 13.86 3.80
C PRO A 90 -0.92 14.86 4.91
N ASP A 91 -1.77 14.52 5.87
CA ASP A 91 -2.02 15.40 7.01
C ASP A 91 -0.91 15.38 8.03
N GLY A 92 0.09 14.52 7.86
CA GLY A 92 1.23 14.45 8.77
C GLY A 92 0.90 13.77 10.08
N CYS A 93 -0.09 12.92 10.10
CA CYS A 93 -0.59 12.35 11.36
C CYS A 93 -0.23 10.90 11.55
N VAL A 94 -0.55 10.06 10.57
CA VAL A 94 -0.50 8.61 10.71
C VAL A 94 0.67 8.06 9.93
N MET A 95 1.39 7.14 10.54
CA MET A 95 2.53 6.47 9.94
C MET A 95 2.13 5.09 9.48
N PHE A 96 2.51 4.74 8.26
CA PHE A 96 2.18 3.47 7.63
C PHE A 96 3.43 2.78 7.15
N CYS A 97 3.39 1.46 7.12
CA CYS A 97 4.40 0.66 6.45
C CYS A 97 3.73 -0.12 5.32
N MET A 98 4.24 0.06 4.11
CA MET A 98 3.75 -0.63 2.94
C MET A 98 4.73 -1.71 2.53
N THR A 99 4.22 -2.90 2.26
CA THR A 99 5.07 -4.01 1.81
C THR A 99 4.40 -4.69 0.62
N ALA A 100 5.16 -4.87 -0.44
CA ALA A 100 4.71 -5.59 -1.62
C ALA A 100 5.21 -7.02 -1.57
N LYS A 101 4.34 -7.95 -1.96
CA LYS A 101 4.72 -9.36 -2.08
C LYS A 101 4.38 -9.82 -3.48
N LYS A 102 5.29 -10.56 -4.09
CA LYS A 102 5.00 -11.14 -5.39
C LYS A 102 3.95 -12.21 -5.24
N VAL A 103 2.96 -12.14 -6.11
CA VAL A 103 1.91 -13.14 -6.15
C VAL A 103 2.40 -14.36 -6.91
N HIS A 104 3.10 -14.14 -8.03
CA HIS A 104 3.62 -15.21 -8.85
C HIS A 104 5.08 -14.97 -9.13
N GLU A 105 5.88 -16.03 -9.02
CA GLU A 105 7.28 -15.96 -9.33
C GLU A 105 7.51 -15.91 -10.81
N ASN A 106 6.79 -16.73 -11.53
CA ASN A 106 6.99 -16.84 -12.96
C ASN A 106 6.05 -15.90 -13.64
N ASN A 107 6.44 -15.49 -14.79
CA ASN A 107 5.64 -14.60 -15.51
C ASN A 107 4.46 -15.29 -16.13
N PHE A 108 3.50 -15.43 -15.35
CA PHE A 108 2.30 -16.10 -15.69
C PHE A 108 1.48 -15.40 -16.73
N HIS A 109 1.71 -14.17 -16.97
CA HIS A 109 0.90 -13.47 -17.96
C HIS A 109 1.53 -13.47 -19.33
N LYS A 110 2.52 -14.29 -19.55
CA LYS A 110 2.97 -14.50 -20.90
C LYS A 110 1.81 -15.02 -21.70
N GLY A 111 1.53 -14.37 -22.75
CA GLY A 111 0.40 -14.71 -23.56
C GLY A 111 -0.91 -14.12 -23.11
N LYS A 112 -0.99 -13.63 -21.92
CA LYS A 112 -2.22 -13.02 -21.49
C LYS A 112 -2.45 -11.67 -22.13
N PHE A 113 -1.39 -10.99 -22.40
CA PHE A 113 -1.47 -9.71 -23.07
C PHE A 113 -1.50 -9.84 -24.57
N TYR A 114 -0.90 -10.89 -25.06
CA TYR A 114 -0.47 -10.94 -26.43
C TYR A 114 -1.21 -11.93 -27.29
N ASP A 115 -2.00 -12.72 -26.66
CA ASP A 115 -2.78 -13.73 -27.41
C ASP A 115 -4.08 -13.20 -27.99
#